data_5ed042478690f9a017f46c5f755f01e7
#
_entry.id   5ed042478690f9a017f46c5f755f01e7
#
_cell.length_a   1.000
_cell.length_b   1.000
_cell.length_c   1.000
_cell.angle_alpha   90.00
_cell.angle_beta   90.00
_cell.angle_gamma   90.00
#
_symmetry.space_group_name_H-M   'P 1'
#
loop_
_entity.id
_entity.type
_entity.pdbx_description
1 polymer ?
#
loop_
_entity_poly.entity_id
_entity_poly.type
_entity_poly.pdbx_seq_one_letter_code
_entity_poly.pdbx_strand_id
1 'polypeptide(L)'
;YFQKRILYKGKKKVSELSAGEKRQALIDLVYAFLIKSLDREKNVIIAIDEPENSLHTSLCYDQFEKLQRIAQNNQILITTHWYGFLPIINEGTGHFLNVSGDANIKFETYNLYDYKARVKSDISTSRNAIPYDFLLKSTYDLVQSIFYSLSKEEPYNWLIVEGISEKIYFEYFFHDEIKSKKLRILCLGGQSKVTELYKYLELPVKNEKSILKGRIYCLIDTDQIGHEQHISGGYTNLIIRRLSNKNTNEKTELLQLDNSDNSICDIEQSLNPIIFKETIESLDVDTKYKITTIVRENGNTHFTENLRNLDIRDYFKEAEGSNKIIFAKQ
;
A
#
# COMPACT_ATOMS: atom_id res chain seq x y z
N TYR A 1 25.69 -14.82 39.34
CA TYR A 1 24.91 -13.60 39.55
C TYR A 1 24.12 -13.29 38.28
N PHE A 2 22.84 -13.67 38.25
CA PHE A 2 21.95 -13.25 37.15
C PHE A 2 21.46 -11.83 37.43
N GLN A 3 22.05 -10.81 36.81
CA GLN A 3 21.48 -9.48 36.82
C GLN A 3 20.15 -9.50 36.04
N LYS A 4 19.06 -9.17 36.72
CA LYS A 4 17.75 -9.04 36.12
C LYS A 4 17.81 -7.86 35.14
N ARG A 5 17.84 -8.16 33.83
CA ARG A 5 17.78 -7.11 32.78
C ARG A 5 16.37 -6.52 32.75
N ILE A 6 16.29 -5.22 32.88
CA ILE A 6 15.01 -4.49 32.80
C ILE A 6 14.91 -3.88 31.38
N LEU A 7 13.83 -4.20 30.71
CA LEU A 7 13.55 -3.62 29.38
C LEU A 7 12.81 -2.30 29.56
N TYR A 8 13.21 -1.32 28.72
CA TYR A 8 12.60 -0.01 28.64
C TYR A 8 12.06 0.25 27.22
N LYS A 9 10.91 0.92 27.11
CA LYS A 9 10.42 1.53 25.89
C LYS A 9 10.42 3.04 26.09
N GLY A 10 11.37 3.73 25.46
CA GLY A 10 11.65 5.13 25.77
C GLY A 10 12.08 5.30 27.24
N LYS A 11 11.36 6.12 28.00
CA LYS A 11 11.65 6.39 29.43
C LYS A 11 10.91 5.49 30.41
N LYS A 12 9.95 4.66 29.96
CA LYS A 12 9.11 3.80 30.80
C LYS A 12 9.64 2.38 30.82
N LYS A 13 9.56 1.72 31.97
CA LYS A 13 9.83 0.28 32.07
C LYS A 13 8.72 -0.49 31.35
N VAL A 14 9.07 -1.56 30.65
CA VAL A 14 8.07 -2.40 29.96
C VAL A 14 7.04 -2.97 30.94
N SER A 15 7.42 -3.24 32.20
CA SER A 15 6.49 -3.68 33.23
C SER A 15 5.39 -2.67 33.58
N GLU A 16 5.63 -1.39 33.36
CA GLU A 16 4.73 -0.28 33.68
C GLU A 16 3.81 0.11 32.49
N LEU A 17 4.00 -0.52 31.34
CA LEU A 17 3.21 -0.28 30.15
C LEU A 17 1.83 -0.95 30.26
N SER A 18 0.84 -0.40 29.55
CA SER A 18 -0.46 -1.05 29.33
C SER A 18 -0.30 -2.38 28.59
N ALA A 19 -1.31 -3.23 28.60
CA ALA A 19 -1.29 -4.52 27.91
C ALA A 19 -0.95 -4.37 26.42
N GLY A 20 -1.60 -3.42 25.72
CA GLY A 20 -1.33 -3.13 24.31
C GLY A 20 0.09 -2.61 24.06
N GLU A 21 0.59 -1.69 24.90
CA GLU A 21 1.96 -1.18 24.79
C GLU A 21 3.01 -2.29 25.05
N LYS A 22 2.75 -3.23 25.99
CA LYS A 22 3.62 -4.40 26.23
C LYS A 22 3.69 -5.30 25.01
N ARG A 23 2.53 -5.59 24.39
CA ARG A 23 2.44 -6.42 23.19
C ARG A 23 3.17 -5.75 22.02
N GLN A 24 2.97 -4.46 21.82
CA GLN A 24 3.70 -3.67 20.82
C GLN A 24 5.22 -3.69 21.09
N ALA A 25 5.65 -3.51 22.36
CA ALA A 25 7.06 -3.54 22.72
C ALA A 25 7.69 -4.93 22.46
N LEU A 26 6.94 -6.02 22.65
CA LEU A 26 7.40 -7.36 22.34
C LEU A 26 7.62 -7.54 20.83
N ILE A 27 6.67 -7.10 20.00
CA ILE A 27 6.80 -7.18 18.53
C ILE A 27 7.92 -6.26 18.04
N ASP A 28 8.08 -5.06 18.62
CA ASP A 28 9.22 -4.16 18.32
C ASP A 28 10.56 -4.83 18.64
N LEU A 29 10.62 -5.59 19.73
CA LEU A 29 11.82 -6.33 20.14
C LEU A 29 12.12 -7.47 19.15
N VAL A 30 11.12 -8.29 18.81
CA VAL A 30 11.25 -9.37 17.81
C VAL A 30 11.69 -8.81 16.47
N TYR A 31 11.07 -7.72 16.01
CA TYR A 31 11.44 -7.02 14.78
C TYR A 31 12.90 -6.56 14.82
N ALA A 32 13.33 -5.92 15.91
CA ALA A 32 14.70 -5.44 16.04
C ALA A 32 15.73 -6.60 16.05
N PHE A 33 15.40 -7.71 16.67
CA PHE A 33 16.27 -8.90 16.68
C PHE A 33 16.40 -9.54 15.30
N LEU A 34 15.29 -9.73 14.60
CA LEU A 34 15.28 -10.44 13.31
C LEU A 34 15.86 -9.61 12.17
N ILE A 35 15.67 -8.29 12.20
CA ILE A 35 16.21 -7.40 11.15
C ILE A 35 17.67 -7.02 11.40
N LYS A 36 18.09 -6.90 12.69
CA LYS A 36 19.47 -6.52 13.04
C LYS A 36 20.39 -7.72 13.24
N SER A 37 19.85 -8.92 13.37
CA SER A 37 20.67 -10.14 13.47
C SER A 37 21.40 -10.35 12.15
N LEU A 38 22.72 -10.30 12.20
CA LEU A 38 23.61 -10.54 11.06
C LEU A 38 23.58 -11.99 10.56
N ASP A 39 23.03 -12.92 11.34
CA ASP A 39 22.83 -14.33 11.00
C ASP A 39 21.55 -14.51 10.16
N ARG A 40 21.66 -14.24 8.88
CA ARG A 40 20.56 -14.39 7.90
C ARG A 40 20.15 -15.84 7.59
N GLU A 41 20.81 -16.82 8.16
CA GLU A 41 20.60 -18.25 7.87
C GLU A 41 19.56 -18.95 8.77
N LYS A 42 18.99 -18.27 9.74
CA LYS A 42 17.99 -18.88 10.63
C LYS A 42 16.57 -18.53 10.16
N ASN A 43 15.92 -19.50 9.54
CA ASN A 43 14.48 -19.46 9.32
C ASN A 43 13.76 -19.60 10.66
N VAL A 44 13.04 -18.59 11.07
CA VAL A 44 12.28 -18.55 12.32
C VAL A 44 10.79 -18.66 12.00
N ILE A 45 10.08 -19.48 12.79
CA ILE A 45 8.62 -19.53 12.76
C ILE A 45 8.11 -18.75 13.97
N ILE A 46 7.24 -17.76 13.73
CA ILE A 46 6.68 -16.91 14.78
C ILE A 46 5.16 -17.08 14.75
N ALA A 47 4.60 -17.50 15.87
CA ALA A 47 3.16 -17.59 16.07
C ALA A 47 2.70 -16.47 17.00
N ILE A 48 1.71 -15.69 16.60
CA ILE A 48 1.16 -14.56 17.35
C ILE A 48 -0.36 -14.65 17.37
N ASP A 49 -0.91 -14.69 18.56
CA ASP A 49 -2.35 -14.71 18.78
C ASP A 49 -2.86 -13.27 18.94
N GLU A 50 -3.77 -12.85 18.08
CA GLU A 50 -4.42 -11.53 18.08
C GLU A 50 -3.44 -10.37 18.31
N PRO A 51 -2.48 -10.09 17.40
CA PRO A 51 -1.49 -9.02 17.58
C PRO A 51 -2.12 -7.64 17.80
N GLU A 52 -3.34 -7.44 17.36
CA GLU A 52 -4.13 -6.22 17.53
C GLU A 52 -4.82 -6.10 18.88
N ASN A 53 -4.94 -7.18 19.65
CA ASN A 53 -5.70 -7.17 20.90
C ASN A 53 -5.13 -6.14 21.90
N SER A 54 -6.01 -5.35 22.49
CA SER A 54 -5.66 -4.22 23.39
C SER A 54 -4.88 -3.07 22.72
N LEU A 55 -4.75 -3.06 21.40
CA LEU A 55 -4.23 -1.92 20.66
C LEU A 55 -5.36 -0.94 20.29
N HIS A 56 -5.03 0.34 20.28
CA HIS A 56 -5.89 1.31 19.64
C HIS A 56 -5.90 1.07 18.12
N THR A 57 -7.06 1.13 17.47
CA THR A 57 -7.26 0.82 16.04
C THR A 57 -6.24 1.53 15.12
N SER A 58 -5.86 2.78 15.47
CA SER A 58 -4.85 3.53 14.71
C SER A 58 -3.44 2.91 14.71
N LEU A 59 -3.17 1.94 15.57
CA LEU A 59 -1.88 1.24 15.67
C LEU A 59 -1.90 -0.11 14.98
N CYS A 60 -3.08 -0.62 14.61
CA CYS A 60 -3.20 -1.93 13.98
C CYS A 60 -2.44 -1.99 12.65
N TYR A 61 -2.56 -0.95 11.81
CA TYR A 61 -1.83 -0.88 10.55
C TYR A 61 -0.32 -0.99 10.75
N ASP A 62 0.25 -0.16 11.63
CA ASP A 62 1.70 -0.16 11.92
C ASP A 62 2.18 -1.52 12.43
N GLN A 63 1.34 -2.18 13.22
CA GLN A 63 1.65 -3.49 13.78
C GLN A 63 1.71 -4.56 12.69
N PHE A 64 0.71 -4.60 11.82
CA PHE A 64 0.67 -5.54 10.70
C PHE A 64 1.74 -5.24 9.66
N GLU A 65 2.07 -3.97 9.39
CA GLU A 65 3.19 -3.61 8.51
C GLU A 65 4.53 -4.16 9.03
N LYS A 66 4.79 -4.08 10.33
CA LYS A 66 5.99 -4.68 10.94
C LYS A 66 6.01 -6.19 10.79
N LEU A 67 4.88 -6.85 11.04
CA LEU A 67 4.76 -8.29 10.86
C LEU A 67 4.99 -8.71 9.41
N GLN A 68 4.47 -7.95 8.45
CA GLN A 68 4.72 -8.18 7.02
C GLN A 68 6.20 -8.05 6.67
N ARG A 69 6.92 -7.06 7.23
CA ARG A 69 8.37 -6.92 7.03
C ARG A 69 9.17 -8.09 7.64
N ILE A 70 8.76 -8.60 8.80
CA ILE A 70 9.38 -9.80 9.39
C ILE A 70 9.11 -11.02 8.50
N ALA A 71 7.91 -11.13 7.93
CA ALA A 71 7.49 -12.24 7.08
C ALA A 71 8.29 -12.36 5.78
N GLN A 72 8.98 -11.32 5.33
CA GLN A 72 9.81 -11.37 4.12
C GLN A 72 10.92 -12.44 4.19
N ASN A 73 11.42 -12.73 5.39
CA ASN A 73 12.51 -13.71 5.61
C ASN A 73 12.17 -14.78 6.65
N ASN A 74 10.93 -14.80 7.15
CA ASN A 74 10.50 -15.69 8.21
C ASN A 74 9.06 -16.14 7.99
N GLN A 75 8.67 -17.26 8.58
CA GLN A 75 7.29 -17.69 8.58
C GLN A 75 6.54 -17.07 9.77
N ILE A 76 5.41 -16.39 9.49
CA ILE A 76 4.54 -15.84 10.51
C ILE A 76 3.17 -16.50 10.44
N LEU A 77 2.69 -16.96 11.58
CA LEU A 77 1.34 -17.46 11.80
C LEU A 77 0.62 -16.49 12.73
N ILE A 78 -0.55 -16.01 12.31
CA ILE A 78 -1.31 -15.00 13.05
C ILE A 78 -2.76 -15.47 13.17
N THR A 79 -3.35 -15.39 14.37
CA THR A 79 -4.79 -15.31 14.51
C THR A 79 -5.19 -13.83 14.60
N THR A 80 -6.30 -13.43 14.03
CA THR A 80 -6.70 -12.02 14.07
C THR A 80 -8.19 -11.82 13.82
N HIS A 81 -8.76 -10.82 14.46
CA HIS A 81 -10.09 -10.29 14.19
C HIS A 81 -10.07 -8.92 13.49
N TRP A 82 -8.89 -8.36 13.25
CA TRP A 82 -8.72 -7.13 12.48
C TRP A 82 -8.49 -7.45 11.00
N TYR A 83 -9.49 -7.25 10.19
CA TYR A 83 -9.45 -7.59 8.76
C TYR A 83 -8.91 -6.47 7.86
N GLY A 84 -8.58 -5.30 8.42
CA GLY A 84 -8.01 -4.17 7.68
C GLY A 84 -6.66 -4.47 7.01
N PHE A 85 -6.03 -5.59 7.30
CA PHE A 85 -4.83 -6.05 6.61
C PHE A 85 -5.12 -6.68 5.23
N LEU A 86 -6.31 -7.22 4.99
CA LEU A 86 -6.64 -7.92 3.74
C LEU A 86 -6.42 -7.07 2.48
N PRO A 87 -6.79 -5.79 2.44
CA PRO A 87 -6.52 -4.94 1.28
C PRO A 87 -5.04 -4.62 1.05
N ILE A 88 -4.18 -4.82 2.05
CA ILE A 88 -2.78 -4.38 2.02
C ILE A 88 -1.79 -5.53 1.89
N ILE A 89 -2.14 -6.75 2.30
CA ILE A 89 -1.28 -7.93 2.17
C ILE A 89 -1.31 -8.44 0.72
N ASN A 90 -0.14 -8.75 0.18
CA ASN A 90 0.03 -9.24 -1.19
C ASN A 90 0.47 -10.70 -1.25
N GLU A 91 0.89 -11.29 -0.14
CA GLU A 91 1.45 -12.65 -0.06
C GLU A 91 0.94 -13.34 1.19
N GLY A 92 0.73 -14.66 1.11
CA GLY A 92 0.34 -15.49 2.24
C GLY A 92 -0.96 -16.24 2.02
N THR A 93 -1.36 -16.97 3.05
CA THR A 93 -2.58 -17.80 3.05
C THR A 93 -3.45 -17.42 4.23
N GLY A 94 -4.73 -17.18 3.97
CA GLY A 94 -5.74 -16.95 5.01
C GLY A 94 -6.58 -18.19 5.21
N HIS A 95 -6.81 -18.55 6.47
CA HIS A 95 -7.67 -19.67 6.87
C HIS A 95 -8.84 -19.14 7.67
N PHE A 96 -10.06 -19.36 7.16
CA PHE A 96 -11.28 -18.96 7.84
C PHE A 96 -11.92 -20.18 8.49
N LEU A 97 -12.24 -20.04 9.76
CA LEU A 97 -12.88 -21.08 10.56
C LEU A 97 -14.32 -20.66 10.80
N ASN A 98 -15.26 -21.41 10.23
CA ASN A 98 -16.69 -21.21 10.45
C ASN A 98 -17.27 -22.41 11.19
N VAL A 99 -18.05 -22.16 12.22
CA VAL A 99 -18.81 -23.19 12.95
C VAL A 99 -20.22 -23.24 12.36
N SER A 100 -20.58 -24.35 11.73
CA SER A 100 -21.96 -24.60 11.32
C SER A 100 -22.79 -25.13 12.48
N GLY A 101 -24.13 -24.99 12.42
CA GLY A 101 -25.07 -25.35 13.51
C GLY A 101 -24.97 -26.77 14.09
N ASP A 102 -24.32 -27.69 13.39
CA ASP A 102 -24.09 -29.08 13.82
C ASP A 102 -22.71 -29.28 14.48
N ALA A 103 -22.10 -28.23 15.00
CA ALA A 103 -20.74 -28.23 15.58
C ALA A 103 -19.63 -28.69 14.60
N ASN A 104 -19.92 -28.77 13.31
CA ASN A 104 -18.91 -29.05 12.29
C ASN A 104 -18.13 -27.78 11.96
N ILE A 105 -16.82 -27.83 12.13
CA ILE A 105 -15.93 -26.74 11.75
C ILE A 105 -15.69 -26.83 10.25
N LYS A 106 -16.14 -25.81 9.52
CA LYS A 106 -15.75 -25.61 8.12
C LYS A 106 -14.45 -24.81 8.08
N PHE A 107 -13.50 -25.35 7.33
CA PHE A 107 -12.20 -24.75 7.13
C PHE A 107 -12.08 -24.30 5.67
N GLU A 108 -11.97 -22.99 5.46
CA GLU A 108 -11.84 -22.42 4.13
C GLU A 108 -10.48 -21.76 4.01
N THR A 109 -9.73 -22.11 2.95
CA THR A 109 -8.39 -21.62 2.71
C THR A 109 -8.36 -20.73 1.49
N TYR A 110 -7.79 -19.55 1.64
CA TYR A 110 -7.64 -18.55 0.57
C TYR A 110 -6.18 -18.15 0.42
N ASN A 111 -5.70 -18.10 -0.83
CA ASN A 111 -4.45 -17.45 -1.13
C ASN A 111 -4.68 -15.92 -1.12
N LEU A 112 -3.95 -15.19 -0.28
CA LEU A 112 -4.12 -13.74 -0.12
C LEU A 112 -3.70 -12.96 -1.36
N TYR A 113 -2.80 -13.50 -2.19
CA TYR A 113 -2.46 -12.92 -3.48
C TYR A 113 -3.66 -12.96 -4.44
N ASP A 114 -4.30 -14.12 -4.55
CA ASP A 114 -5.48 -14.33 -5.40
C ASP A 114 -6.74 -13.65 -4.82
N TYR A 115 -6.75 -13.34 -3.53
CA TYR A 115 -7.87 -12.71 -2.86
C TYR A 115 -8.30 -11.42 -3.57
N LYS A 116 -7.33 -10.57 -3.94
CA LYS A 116 -7.61 -9.31 -4.67
C LYS A 116 -8.12 -9.55 -6.09
N ALA A 117 -7.64 -10.59 -6.76
CA ALA A 117 -8.06 -10.95 -8.11
C ALA A 117 -9.43 -11.64 -8.10
N ARG A 118 -9.67 -12.56 -7.17
CA ARG A 118 -10.93 -13.31 -7.05
C ARG A 118 -12.09 -12.44 -6.64
N VAL A 119 -11.89 -11.44 -5.77
CA VAL A 119 -12.94 -10.47 -5.45
C VAL A 119 -13.46 -9.75 -6.70
N LYS A 120 -12.65 -9.59 -7.75
CA LYS A 120 -13.13 -9.07 -9.04
C LYS A 120 -13.88 -10.10 -9.88
N SER A 121 -13.51 -11.38 -9.81
CA SER A 121 -14.09 -12.44 -10.63
C SER A 121 -15.31 -13.09 -9.99
N ASP A 122 -15.37 -13.22 -8.67
CA ASP A 122 -16.38 -13.98 -7.95
C ASP A 122 -17.70 -13.24 -7.72
N ILE A 123 -17.73 -11.92 -7.98
CA ILE A 123 -19.00 -11.20 -8.14
C ILE A 123 -19.78 -11.76 -9.33
N SER A 124 -19.11 -12.42 -10.28
CA SER A 124 -19.74 -13.02 -11.48
C SER A 124 -19.98 -14.53 -11.40
N THR A 125 -19.35 -15.27 -10.46
CA THR A 125 -19.47 -16.75 -10.39
C THR A 125 -19.45 -17.27 -8.95
N SER A 126 -20.58 -17.32 -8.36
CA SER A 126 -20.96 -17.47 -6.96
C SER A 126 -20.75 -18.85 -6.30
N ARG A 127 -19.57 -19.47 -6.31
CA ARG A 127 -19.43 -20.74 -5.55
C ARG A 127 -18.42 -20.77 -4.40
N ASN A 128 -17.49 -19.82 -4.30
CA ASN A 128 -16.53 -19.72 -3.18
C ASN A 128 -16.15 -18.25 -2.88
N ALA A 129 -17.11 -17.33 -3.04
CA ALA A 129 -16.89 -15.93 -2.73
C ALA A 129 -16.66 -15.76 -1.23
N ILE A 130 -15.65 -15.00 -0.87
CA ILE A 130 -15.48 -14.53 0.51
C ILE A 130 -16.76 -13.80 0.89
N PRO A 131 -17.35 -14.10 2.04
CA PRO A 131 -18.56 -13.45 2.48
C PRO A 131 -18.41 -11.92 2.39
N TYR A 132 -19.40 -11.28 1.79
CA TYR A 132 -19.43 -9.80 1.62
C TYR A 132 -19.16 -9.07 2.94
N ASP A 133 -19.60 -9.65 4.05
CA ASP A 133 -19.39 -9.11 5.40
C ASP A 133 -17.89 -8.97 5.75
N PHE A 134 -17.05 -9.90 5.31
CA PHE A 134 -15.60 -9.81 5.54
C PHE A 134 -14.96 -8.69 4.73
N LEU A 135 -15.39 -8.50 3.49
CA LEU A 135 -14.92 -7.41 2.64
C LEU A 135 -15.30 -6.06 3.22
N LEU A 136 -16.57 -5.94 3.60
CA LEU A 136 -17.08 -4.72 4.21
C LEU A 136 -16.36 -4.42 5.51
N LYS A 137 -16.21 -5.42 6.40
CA LYS A 137 -15.48 -5.28 7.64
C LYS A 137 -14.02 -4.89 7.40
N SER A 138 -13.33 -5.51 6.42
CA SER A 138 -11.93 -5.19 6.12
C SER A 138 -11.76 -3.73 5.69
N THR A 139 -12.65 -3.22 4.86
CA THR A 139 -12.64 -1.82 4.43
C THR A 139 -12.89 -0.88 5.61
N TYR A 140 -13.87 -1.16 6.45
CA TYR A 140 -14.14 -0.34 7.64
C TYR A 140 -13.01 -0.36 8.64
N ASP A 141 -12.40 -1.50 8.94
CA ASP A 141 -11.27 -1.62 9.84
C ASP A 141 -10.08 -0.77 9.33
N LEU A 142 -9.82 -0.80 8.02
CA LEU A 142 -8.78 0.02 7.39
C LEU A 142 -9.12 1.52 7.47
N VAL A 143 -10.33 1.91 7.11
CA VAL A 143 -10.81 3.30 7.17
C VAL A 143 -10.67 3.85 8.60
N GLN A 144 -11.08 3.09 9.60
CA GLN A 144 -10.94 3.48 11.00
C GLN A 144 -9.47 3.66 11.39
N SER A 145 -8.61 2.73 10.99
CA SER A 145 -7.17 2.81 11.29
C SER A 145 -6.55 4.06 10.68
N ILE A 146 -6.85 4.36 9.42
CA ILE A 146 -6.40 5.56 8.73
C ILE A 146 -6.94 6.81 9.45
N PHE A 147 -8.25 6.90 9.63
CA PHE A 147 -8.92 8.06 10.19
C PHE A 147 -8.39 8.42 11.59
N TYR A 148 -8.34 7.45 12.50
CA TYR A 148 -7.83 7.69 13.85
C TYR A 148 -6.34 8.05 13.89
N SER A 149 -5.57 7.61 12.90
CA SER A 149 -4.16 7.98 12.80
C SER A 149 -3.95 9.45 12.47
N LEU A 150 -4.91 10.11 11.77
CA LEU A 150 -4.86 11.52 11.41
C LEU A 150 -5.12 12.46 12.60
N SER A 151 -5.84 12.01 13.61
CA SER A 151 -6.26 12.83 14.76
C SER A 151 -5.27 12.81 15.94
N LYS A 152 -4.18 12.07 15.85
CA LYS A 152 -3.15 11.99 16.90
C LYS A 152 -2.43 13.31 17.10
N GLU A 153 -1.78 13.51 18.25
CA GLU A 153 -0.89 14.66 18.47
C GLU A 153 0.22 14.74 17.42
N GLU A 154 0.85 13.60 17.15
CA GLU A 154 1.75 13.39 16.04
C GLU A 154 1.03 12.58 14.97
N PRO A 155 0.34 13.25 14.03
CA PRO A 155 -0.51 12.57 13.07
C PRO A 155 0.30 11.81 12.03
N TYR A 156 -0.30 10.75 11.48
CA TYR A 156 0.19 10.16 10.25
C TYR A 156 -0.30 10.96 9.04
N ASN A 157 0.48 10.91 7.97
CA ASN A 157 0.09 11.34 6.64
C ASN A 157 0.04 10.12 5.72
N TRP A 158 -0.89 10.10 4.79
CA TRP A 158 -1.10 8.95 3.92
C TRP A 158 -0.98 9.34 2.45
N LEU A 159 -0.22 8.56 1.70
CA LEU A 159 -0.23 8.54 0.25
C LEU A 159 -0.82 7.20 -0.18
N ILE A 160 -1.98 7.25 -0.83
CA ILE A 160 -2.72 6.06 -1.28
C ILE A 160 -2.60 5.99 -2.79
N VAL A 161 -2.06 4.90 -3.29
CA VAL A 161 -1.72 4.69 -4.70
C VAL A 161 -2.30 3.39 -5.23
N GLU A 162 -2.26 3.21 -6.54
CA GLU A 162 -2.86 2.06 -7.19
C GLU A 162 -2.06 0.78 -7.02
N GLY A 163 -0.77 0.81 -7.30
CA GLY A 163 0.04 -0.38 -7.45
C GLY A 163 1.29 -0.42 -6.58
N ILE A 164 1.96 -1.56 -6.63
CA ILE A 164 3.19 -1.81 -5.87
C ILE A 164 4.37 -1.02 -6.47
N SER A 165 4.41 -0.82 -7.79
CA SER A 165 5.45 -0.02 -8.45
C SER A 165 5.46 1.42 -7.94
N GLU A 166 4.28 2.06 -7.87
CA GLU A 166 4.14 3.41 -7.33
C GLU A 166 4.59 3.47 -5.87
N LYS A 167 4.23 2.44 -5.07
CA LYS A 167 4.69 2.36 -3.69
C LYS A 167 6.21 2.32 -3.60
N ILE A 168 6.88 1.54 -4.46
CA ILE A 168 8.35 1.43 -4.49
C ILE A 168 8.97 2.78 -4.84
N TYR A 169 8.48 3.46 -5.90
CA TYR A 169 8.99 4.77 -6.29
C TYR A 169 8.83 5.80 -5.18
N PHE A 170 7.65 5.88 -4.58
CA PHE A 170 7.38 6.86 -3.54
C PHE A 170 8.06 6.54 -2.21
N GLU A 171 8.29 5.28 -1.86
CA GLU A 171 9.12 4.92 -0.70
C GLU A 171 10.57 5.39 -0.88
N TYR A 172 11.09 5.36 -2.09
CA TYR A 172 12.40 5.89 -2.42
C TYR A 172 12.42 7.43 -2.40
N PHE A 173 11.51 8.08 -3.13
CA PHE A 173 11.46 9.53 -3.23
C PHE A 173 11.13 10.24 -1.93
N PHE A 174 10.27 9.65 -1.10
CA PHE A 174 9.82 10.24 0.17
C PHE A 174 10.44 9.57 1.40
N HIS A 175 11.65 9.03 1.25
CA HIS A 175 12.35 8.35 2.35
C HIS A 175 12.43 9.20 3.62
N ASP A 176 12.72 10.48 3.48
CA ASP A 176 12.83 11.42 4.60
C ASP A 176 11.47 11.80 5.19
N GLU A 177 10.46 11.97 4.35
CA GLU A 177 9.08 12.26 4.79
C GLU A 177 8.44 11.08 5.50
N ILE A 178 8.76 9.86 5.12
CA ILE A 178 8.29 8.65 5.82
C ILE A 178 8.69 8.70 7.28
N LYS A 179 9.90 9.19 7.58
CA LYS A 179 10.42 9.31 8.94
C LYS A 179 9.97 10.60 9.63
N SER A 180 10.22 11.75 8.99
CA SER A 180 10.02 13.07 9.61
C SER A 180 8.56 13.48 9.72
N LYS A 181 7.71 13.06 8.74
CA LYS A 181 6.29 13.42 8.67
C LYS A 181 5.36 12.24 8.93
N LYS A 182 5.88 11.11 9.38
CA LYS A 182 5.12 9.85 9.57
C LYS A 182 4.27 9.52 8.33
N LEU A 183 4.85 9.68 7.14
CA LEU A 183 4.18 9.33 5.90
C LEU A 183 4.02 7.81 5.79
N ARG A 184 2.83 7.36 5.39
CA ARG A 184 2.50 5.98 5.07
C ARG A 184 2.10 5.88 3.61
N ILE A 185 2.67 4.95 2.89
CA ILE A 185 2.35 4.71 1.48
C ILE A 185 1.59 3.40 1.39
N LEU A 186 0.35 3.50 0.95
CA LEU A 186 -0.59 2.37 0.84
C LEU A 186 -0.94 2.11 -0.62
N CYS A 187 -0.68 0.90 -1.12
CA CYS A 187 -1.14 0.47 -2.43
C CYS A 187 -2.34 -0.48 -2.30
N LEU A 188 -3.36 -0.28 -3.14
CA LEU A 188 -4.63 -1.01 -3.07
C LEU A 188 -4.88 -1.99 -4.22
N GLY A 189 -4.05 -1.96 -5.27
CA GLY A 189 -4.18 -2.86 -6.42
C GLY A 189 -5.23 -2.41 -7.43
N GLY A 190 -5.31 -1.10 -7.69
CA GLY A 190 -6.02 -0.49 -8.81
C GLY A 190 -6.86 0.74 -8.47
N GLN A 191 -7.11 1.54 -9.50
CA GLN A 191 -7.83 2.83 -9.45
C GLN A 191 -9.18 2.77 -8.74
N SER A 192 -9.99 1.76 -9.06
CA SER A 192 -11.33 1.60 -8.47
C SER A 192 -11.29 1.47 -6.95
N LYS A 193 -10.28 0.78 -6.41
CA LYS A 193 -10.12 0.59 -4.96
C LYS A 193 -9.64 1.86 -4.26
N VAL A 194 -8.75 2.62 -4.91
CA VAL A 194 -8.31 3.94 -4.40
C VAL A 194 -9.51 4.88 -4.30
N THR A 195 -10.32 4.92 -5.37
CA THR A 195 -11.53 5.74 -5.43
C THR A 195 -12.59 5.29 -4.42
N GLU A 196 -12.76 3.99 -4.24
CA GLU A 196 -13.69 3.42 -3.25
C GLU A 196 -13.25 3.79 -1.83
N LEU A 197 -11.98 3.60 -1.48
CA LEU A 197 -11.46 3.97 -0.16
C LEU A 197 -11.59 5.48 0.07
N TYR A 198 -11.34 6.32 -0.95
CA TYR A 198 -11.57 7.77 -0.86
C TYR A 198 -13.00 8.08 -0.47
N LYS A 199 -14.00 7.46 -1.12
CA LYS A 199 -15.43 7.65 -0.81
C LYS A 199 -15.78 7.22 0.62
N TYR A 200 -15.22 6.12 1.13
CA TYR A 200 -15.43 5.70 2.52
C TYR A 200 -14.80 6.67 3.53
N LEU A 201 -13.69 7.30 3.18
CA LEU A 201 -13.01 8.30 4.02
C LEU A 201 -13.69 9.67 3.97
N GLU A 202 -14.44 9.97 2.92
CA GLU A 202 -15.01 11.30 2.69
C GLU A 202 -15.97 11.74 3.81
N LEU A 203 -16.90 10.87 4.19
CA LEU A 203 -17.89 11.20 5.21
C LEU A 203 -17.27 11.46 6.59
N PRO A 204 -16.45 10.58 7.16
CA PRO A 204 -15.82 10.83 8.44
C PRO A 204 -14.88 12.05 8.40
N VAL A 205 -14.13 12.27 7.31
CA VAL A 205 -13.28 13.46 7.17
C VAL A 205 -14.09 14.74 7.11
N LYS A 206 -15.22 14.75 6.41
CA LYS A 206 -16.14 15.89 6.34
C LYS A 206 -16.70 16.27 7.71
N ASN A 207 -17.13 15.26 8.47
CA ASN A 207 -17.79 15.46 9.75
C ASN A 207 -16.82 15.90 10.85
N GLU A 208 -15.60 15.36 10.84
CA GLU A 208 -14.62 15.51 11.92
C GLU A 208 -13.37 16.32 11.51
N LYS A 209 -13.49 17.14 10.46
CA LYS A 209 -12.38 17.92 9.91
C LYS A 209 -11.62 18.77 10.95
N SER A 210 -12.30 19.21 12.00
CA SER A 210 -11.71 20.07 13.03
C SER A 210 -10.68 19.38 13.92
N ILE A 211 -10.75 18.05 14.05
CA ILE A 211 -9.83 17.26 14.88
C ILE A 211 -8.68 16.66 14.06
N LEU A 212 -8.78 16.70 12.74
CA LEU A 212 -7.79 16.08 11.86
C LEU A 212 -6.57 17.00 11.69
N LYS A 213 -5.40 16.48 12.02
CA LYS A 213 -4.10 17.14 11.88
C LYS A 213 -3.30 16.61 10.69
N GLY A 214 -3.46 15.33 10.38
CA GLY A 214 -2.82 14.67 9.24
C GLY A 214 -3.57 14.85 7.94
N ARG A 215 -2.98 14.40 6.83
CA ARG A 215 -3.53 14.48 5.48
C ARG A 215 -3.51 13.14 4.78
N ILE A 216 -4.50 12.93 3.92
CA ILE A 216 -4.58 11.81 2.99
C ILE A 216 -4.51 12.37 1.58
N TYR A 217 -3.59 11.82 0.79
CA TYR A 217 -3.46 12.10 -0.62
C TYR A 217 -3.66 10.83 -1.40
N CYS A 218 -4.69 10.76 -2.22
CA CYS A 218 -4.96 9.66 -3.13
C CYS A 218 -4.46 10.04 -4.52
N LEU A 219 -3.65 9.18 -5.11
CA LEU A 219 -3.08 9.37 -6.44
C LEU A 219 -3.48 8.20 -7.32
N ILE A 220 -3.97 8.52 -8.51
CA ILE A 220 -4.34 7.55 -9.53
C ILE A 220 -3.70 7.89 -10.87
N ASP A 221 -3.46 6.87 -11.68
CA ASP A 221 -3.05 7.03 -13.06
C ASP A 221 -4.23 7.51 -13.94
N THR A 222 -3.96 8.05 -15.10
CA THR A 222 -4.99 8.36 -16.09
C THR A 222 -5.01 7.27 -17.15
N ASP A 223 -5.84 6.24 -16.92
CA ASP A 223 -5.86 5.02 -17.73
C ASP A 223 -6.76 5.08 -18.94
N GLN A 224 -7.89 5.78 -18.88
CA GLN A 224 -8.90 5.80 -19.94
C GLN A 224 -9.54 7.17 -20.09
N ILE A 225 -9.81 7.51 -21.33
CA ILE A 225 -10.66 8.63 -21.72
C ILE A 225 -12.09 8.31 -21.25
N GLY A 226 -12.67 9.12 -20.38
CA GLY A 226 -14.12 9.12 -20.19
C GLY A 226 -14.68 8.59 -18.87
N HIS A 227 -13.92 8.44 -17.82
CA HIS A 227 -14.51 8.29 -16.49
C HIS A 227 -14.71 9.66 -15.83
N GLU A 228 -15.83 10.30 -16.15
CA GLU A 228 -16.37 11.40 -15.35
C GLU A 228 -16.76 10.86 -13.97
N GLN A 229 -15.79 10.76 -13.08
CA GLN A 229 -16.11 10.54 -11.69
C GLN A 229 -16.36 11.91 -11.07
N HIS A 230 -17.61 12.24 -10.84
CA HIS A 230 -18.02 13.38 -10.03
C HIS A 230 -17.61 13.13 -8.56
N ILE A 231 -16.33 13.26 -8.30
CA ILE A 231 -15.81 13.33 -6.94
C ILE A 231 -15.61 14.79 -6.65
N SER A 232 -16.43 15.33 -5.76
CA SER A 232 -16.33 16.72 -5.32
C SER A 232 -14.92 16.97 -4.79
N GLY A 233 -14.25 17.95 -5.38
CA GLY A 233 -12.84 18.20 -5.14
C GLY A 233 -12.51 18.57 -3.71
N GLY A 234 -11.85 17.68 -3.05
CA GLY A 234 -10.91 17.86 -1.99
C GLY A 234 -11.32 18.62 -0.72
N TYR A 235 -11.32 17.92 0.36
CA TYR A 235 -11.20 18.51 1.70
C TYR A 235 -9.72 18.83 1.96
N THR A 236 -9.45 19.75 2.89
CA THR A 236 -8.06 20.10 3.27
C THR A 236 -7.23 18.88 3.69
N ASN A 237 -7.89 17.89 4.30
CA ASN A 237 -7.24 16.69 4.85
C ASN A 237 -7.42 15.43 3.98
N LEU A 238 -8.23 15.49 2.93
CA LEU A 238 -8.47 14.37 2.02
C LEU A 238 -8.51 14.88 0.58
N ILE A 239 -7.50 14.52 -0.18
CA ILE A 239 -7.27 15.00 -1.55
C ILE A 239 -7.16 13.80 -2.48
N ILE A 240 -7.79 13.86 -3.64
CA ILE A 240 -7.57 12.92 -4.71
C ILE A 240 -7.13 13.66 -5.98
N ARG A 241 -6.13 13.11 -6.65
CA ARG A 241 -5.59 13.64 -7.90
C ARG A 241 -5.28 12.50 -8.85
N ARG A 242 -5.25 12.83 -10.13
CA ARG A 242 -4.76 11.93 -11.18
C ARG A 242 -3.54 12.52 -11.87
N LEU A 243 -2.68 11.63 -12.32
CA LEU A 243 -1.54 12.00 -13.14
C LEU A 243 -2.01 12.42 -14.53
N SER A 244 -1.39 13.45 -15.08
CA SER A 244 -1.57 13.85 -16.48
C SER A 244 -0.24 14.27 -17.06
N ASN A 245 0.03 13.82 -18.27
CA ASN A 245 1.21 14.23 -19.01
C ASN A 245 0.74 14.81 -20.37
N LYS A 246 0.65 16.13 -20.43
CA LYS A 246 0.40 16.81 -21.68
C LYS A 246 1.65 16.73 -22.54
N ASN A 247 1.56 16.11 -23.70
CA ASN A 247 2.65 16.00 -24.68
C ASN A 247 3.34 17.34 -25.01
N THR A 248 2.67 18.46 -24.70
CA THR A 248 3.20 19.81 -24.91
C THR A 248 3.97 20.38 -23.73
N ASN A 249 3.76 19.85 -22.52
CA ASN A 249 4.27 20.45 -21.27
C ASN A 249 5.26 19.54 -20.64
N GLU A 250 6.19 18.98 -21.00
CA GLU A 250 7.36 18.32 -20.39
C GLU A 250 7.30 18.02 -18.88
N LYS A 251 6.12 18.23 -18.30
CA LYS A 251 5.91 18.04 -16.85
C LYS A 251 4.67 17.20 -16.63
N THR A 252 4.80 16.21 -15.79
CA THR A 252 3.65 15.54 -15.23
C THR A 252 2.95 16.48 -14.25
N GLU A 253 1.66 16.62 -14.45
CA GLU A 253 0.79 17.47 -13.62
C GLU A 253 -0.17 16.59 -12.81
N LEU A 254 -0.59 17.12 -11.65
CA LEU A 254 -1.59 16.50 -10.79
C LEU A 254 -2.92 17.23 -10.97
N LEU A 255 -3.83 16.60 -11.69
CA LEU A 255 -5.13 17.19 -12.02
C LEU A 255 -6.23 16.71 -11.06
N GLN A 256 -7.28 17.51 -10.92
CA GLN A 256 -8.54 17.08 -10.32
C GLN A 256 -9.21 16.05 -11.22
N LEU A 257 -10.02 15.17 -10.64
CA LEU A 257 -10.66 14.10 -11.39
C LEU A 257 -11.67 14.61 -12.43
N ASP A 258 -12.31 15.74 -12.13
CA ASP A 258 -13.27 16.44 -13.01
C ASP A 258 -12.63 17.35 -14.07
N ASN A 259 -11.31 17.41 -14.13
CA ASN A 259 -10.61 18.18 -15.14
C ASN A 259 -10.85 17.57 -16.54
N SER A 260 -11.13 18.41 -17.53
CA SER A 260 -11.42 17.99 -18.91
C SER A 260 -10.21 17.45 -19.69
N ASP A 261 -9.00 17.61 -19.16
CA ASP A 261 -7.80 17.05 -19.78
C ASP A 261 -7.71 15.53 -19.50
N ASN A 262 -7.91 14.75 -20.53
CA ASN A 262 -7.89 13.29 -20.48
C ASN A 262 -6.57 12.69 -21.02
N SER A 263 -5.47 13.43 -20.93
CA SER A 263 -4.15 12.92 -21.34
C SER A 263 -3.78 11.72 -20.49
N ILE A 264 -3.66 10.58 -21.14
CA ILE A 264 -3.32 9.30 -20.52
C ILE A 264 -1.91 9.39 -19.93
N CYS A 265 -1.75 9.01 -18.68
CA CYS A 265 -0.47 9.04 -17.99
C CYS A 265 -0.39 7.93 -16.94
N ASP A 266 0.63 7.11 -17.06
CA ASP A 266 1.06 6.15 -16.04
C ASP A 266 2.19 6.79 -15.22
N ILE A 267 2.43 6.31 -14.01
CA ILE A 267 3.49 6.84 -13.14
C ILE A 267 4.87 6.74 -13.80
N GLU A 268 5.13 5.74 -14.61
CA GLU A 268 6.40 5.54 -15.31
C GLU A 268 6.70 6.67 -16.30
N GLN A 269 5.67 7.33 -16.85
CA GLN A 269 5.85 8.51 -17.73
C GLN A 269 6.33 9.75 -16.95
N SER A 270 6.25 9.71 -15.62
CA SER A 270 6.72 10.78 -14.74
C SER A 270 8.20 10.61 -14.35
N LEU A 271 8.80 9.47 -14.68
CA LEU A 271 10.20 9.19 -14.40
C LEU A 271 11.12 9.94 -15.37
N ASN A 272 12.39 10.08 -15.00
CA ASN A 272 13.40 10.63 -15.90
C ASN A 272 13.59 9.68 -17.09
N PRO A 273 13.37 10.12 -18.33
CA PRO A 273 13.45 9.26 -19.53
C PRO A 273 14.82 8.60 -19.75
N ILE A 274 15.90 9.25 -19.34
CA ILE A 274 17.26 8.69 -19.47
C ILE A 274 17.40 7.49 -18.53
N ILE A 275 17.05 7.69 -17.26
CA ILE A 275 17.10 6.63 -16.24
C ILE A 275 16.16 5.48 -16.62
N PHE A 276 14.97 5.80 -17.10
CA PHE A 276 14.02 4.80 -17.59
C PHE A 276 14.66 3.93 -18.70
N LYS A 277 15.28 4.56 -19.69
CA LYS A 277 15.94 3.87 -20.80
C LYS A 277 17.11 2.99 -20.30
N GLU A 278 17.99 3.55 -19.48
CA GLU A 278 19.13 2.83 -18.90
C GLU A 278 18.67 1.63 -18.08
N THR A 279 17.57 1.76 -17.32
CA THR A 279 16.98 0.67 -16.55
C THR A 279 16.48 -0.46 -17.46
N ILE A 280 15.74 -0.13 -18.53
CA ILE A 280 15.27 -1.13 -19.50
C ILE A 280 16.45 -1.86 -20.19
N GLU A 281 17.49 -1.10 -20.56
CA GLU A 281 18.70 -1.68 -21.14
C GLU A 281 19.42 -2.61 -20.15
N SER A 282 19.45 -2.29 -18.87
CA SER A 282 20.06 -3.11 -17.82
C SER A 282 19.32 -4.41 -17.51
N LEU A 283 18.03 -4.45 -17.80
CA LEU A 283 17.18 -5.62 -17.58
C LEU A 283 17.27 -6.65 -18.73
N ASP A 284 18.15 -6.42 -19.72
CA ASP A 284 18.33 -7.29 -20.90
C ASP A 284 17.00 -7.60 -21.62
N VAL A 285 16.10 -6.61 -21.60
CA VAL A 285 14.81 -6.70 -22.28
C VAL A 285 15.05 -6.68 -23.79
N ASP A 286 14.44 -7.62 -24.50
CA ASP A 286 14.60 -7.79 -25.94
C ASP A 286 14.60 -6.44 -26.69
N THR A 287 15.57 -6.26 -27.57
CA THR A 287 15.88 -5.02 -28.31
C THR A 287 14.75 -4.48 -29.20
N LYS A 288 13.61 -5.19 -29.26
CA LYS A 288 12.39 -4.71 -29.94
C LYS A 288 11.82 -3.40 -29.35
N TYR A 289 12.14 -3.11 -28.06
CA TYR A 289 11.64 -1.92 -27.38
C TYR A 289 12.57 -0.73 -27.62
N LYS A 290 12.24 0.10 -28.60
CA LYS A 290 12.99 1.33 -28.87
C LYS A 290 12.40 2.49 -28.08
N ILE A 291 13.18 3.01 -27.14
CA ILE A 291 12.82 4.19 -26.36
C ILE A 291 13.60 5.38 -26.93
N THR A 292 12.89 6.34 -27.46
CA THR A 292 13.50 7.58 -27.93
C THR A 292 13.30 8.68 -26.90
N THR A 293 14.38 9.34 -26.52
CA THR A 293 14.39 10.45 -25.58
C THR A 293 14.95 11.71 -26.22
N ILE A 294 14.45 12.85 -25.83
CA ILE A 294 15.00 14.15 -26.25
C ILE A 294 15.57 14.85 -25.02
N VAL A 295 16.79 15.37 -25.17
CA VAL A 295 17.39 16.30 -24.21
C VAL A 295 17.19 17.69 -24.73
N ARG A 296 16.57 18.58 -23.96
CA ARG A 296 16.37 19.96 -24.33
C ARG A 296 17.55 20.86 -23.96
N GLU A 297 17.61 22.04 -24.55
CA GLU A 297 18.67 23.05 -24.28
C GLU A 297 18.79 23.43 -22.80
N ASN A 298 17.68 23.36 -22.04
CA ASN A 298 17.68 23.62 -20.60
C ASN A 298 18.14 22.41 -19.76
N GLY A 299 18.56 21.31 -20.37
CA GLY A 299 18.96 20.08 -19.70
C GLY A 299 17.79 19.17 -19.27
N ASN A 300 16.55 19.59 -19.49
CA ASN A 300 15.39 18.73 -19.22
C ASN A 300 15.26 17.64 -20.30
N THR A 301 14.89 16.45 -19.85
CA THR A 301 14.62 15.31 -20.73
C THR A 301 13.16 14.95 -20.70
N HIS A 302 12.63 14.44 -21.81
CA HIS A 302 11.27 13.94 -21.89
C HIS A 302 11.18 12.81 -22.91
N PHE A 303 10.12 12.02 -22.83
CA PHE A 303 9.82 11.02 -23.85
C PHE A 303 9.30 11.70 -25.11
N THR A 304 9.75 11.24 -26.29
CA THR A 304 9.28 11.74 -27.58
C THR A 304 7.87 11.28 -27.91
N GLU A 305 7.49 10.13 -27.35
CA GLU A 305 6.20 9.49 -27.55
C GLU A 305 5.59 9.06 -26.22
N ASN A 306 4.27 8.90 -26.21
CA ASN A 306 3.61 8.32 -25.06
C ASN A 306 4.07 6.87 -24.90
N LEU A 307 4.50 6.47 -23.68
CA LEU A 307 4.95 5.11 -23.38
C LEU A 307 3.93 4.04 -23.76
N ARG A 308 2.64 4.39 -23.80
CA ARG A 308 1.58 3.47 -24.25
C ARG A 308 1.60 3.14 -25.72
N ASN A 309 2.21 3.98 -26.53
CA ASN A 309 2.41 3.73 -27.96
C ASN A 309 3.67 2.91 -28.23
N LEU A 310 4.46 2.65 -27.19
CA LEU A 310 5.66 1.82 -27.27
C LEU A 310 5.33 0.39 -26.87
N ASP A 311 5.97 -0.56 -27.54
CA ASP A 311 5.84 -2.02 -27.27
C ASP A 311 6.23 -2.39 -25.83
N ILE A 312 6.93 -1.51 -25.12
CA ILE A 312 7.33 -1.69 -23.71
C ILE A 312 6.13 -1.94 -22.78
N ARG A 313 4.95 -1.47 -23.15
CA ARG A 313 3.72 -1.75 -22.41
C ARG A 313 3.42 -3.24 -22.33
N ASP A 314 3.73 -3.98 -23.38
CA ASP A 314 3.52 -5.42 -23.42
C ASP A 314 4.49 -6.10 -22.45
N TYR A 315 5.75 -5.64 -22.39
CA TYR A 315 6.70 -6.09 -21.37
C TYR A 315 6.18 -5.88 -19.94
N PHE A 316 5.61 -4.72 -19.62
CA PHE A 316 5.07 -4.47 -18.27
C PHE A 316 3.82 -5.30 -17.95
N LYS A 317 3.07 -5.75 -18.95
CA LYS A 317 1.92 -6.63 -18.77
C LYS A 317 2.29 -8.09 -18.67
N GLU A 318 3.43 -8.49 -19.22
CA GLU A 318 3.92 -9.85 -19.12
C GLU A 318 4.10 -10.27 -17.65
N ALA A 319 4.04 -11.58 -17.41
CA ALA A 319 4.15 -12.16 -16.08
C ALA A 319 3.19 -11.52 -15.05
N GLU A 320 1.94 -11.24 -15.46
CA GLU A 320 0.89 -10.66 -14.60
C GLU A 320 1.30 -9.32 -13.96
N GLY A 321 2.16 -8.53 -14.64
CA GLY A 321 2.64 -7.24 -14.16
C GLY A 321 3.85 -7.32 -13.22
N SER A 322 4.43 -8.50 -12.99
CA SER A 322 5.64 -8.63 -12.17
C SER A 322 6.84 -7.92 -12.79
N ASN A 323 6.91 -7.80 -14.11
CA ASN A 323 7.97 -7.06 -14.79
C ASN A 323 7.99 -5.58 -14.42
N LYS A 324 6.82 -4.97 -14.21
CA LYS A 324 6.70 -3.59 -13.72
C LYS A 324 7.31 -3.43 -12.33
N ILE A 325 7.13 -4.44 -11.46
CA ILE A 325 7.72 -4.46 -10.11
C ILE A 325 9.24 -4.66 -10.16
N ILE A 326 9.72 -5.53 -11.06
CA ILE A 326 11.16 -5.74 -11.26
C ILE A 326 11.81 -4.43 -11.73
N PHE A 327 11.23 -3.78 -12.72
CA PHE A 327 11.67 -2.48 -13.20
C PHE A 327 11.72 -1.41 -12.08
N ALA A 328 10.68 -1.34 -11.26
CA ALA A 328 10.61 -0.37 -10.19
C ALA A 328 11.66 -0.60 -9.07
N LYS A 329 12.19 -1.81 -8.94
CA LYS A 329 13.22 -2.17 -7.96
C LYS A 329 14.64 -1.94 -8.46
N GLN A 330 14.83 -1.84 -9.76
CA GLN A 330 16.12 -1.59 -10.40
C GLN A 330 16.50 -0.12 -10.37
#